data_bbb5560db9837ffa260c16f7e62e8456
#
_entry.id   bbb5560db9837ffa260c16f7e62e8456
#
_cell.length_a   1.000
_cell.length_b   1.000
_cell.length_c   1.000
_cell.angle_alpha   90.00
_cell.angle_beta   90.00
_cell.angle_gamma   90.00
#
_symmetry.space_group_name_H-M   'P 1'
#
loop_
_entity.id
_entity.type
_entity.pdbx_description
1 polymer ?
#
loop_
_entity_poly.entity_id
_entity_poly.type
_entity_poly.pdbx_seq_one_letter_code
_entity_poly.pdbx_strand_id
1 'polypeptide(L)'
;MATSKVTVHFPCPVEQVWQTVTDLAHTAWRSDLARVEVLDEAHFVEYAKRGYATNFTVTACEPPRFWAFTMENGNMSGSWEGIFEAAEGGTRLICTEAVAGKHWWMRPFVPGYLKRQQKLYLDDLRKKLQK
;
A
#
# COMPACT_ATOMS: atom_id res chain seq x y z
N MET A 1 -13.76 -10.56 6.82
CA MET A 1 -12.59 -9.73 6.52
C MET A 1 -11.40 -10.60 6.15
N ALA A 2 -10.76 -10.28 5.04
CA ALA A 2 -9.55 -10.99 4.62
C ALA A 2 -8.33 -10.21 5.07
N THR A 3 -7.31 -10.93 5.52
CA THR A 3 -6.05 -10.34 6.00
C THR A 3 -4.88 -11.03 5.31
N SER A 4 -3.90 -10.26 4.87
CA SER A 4 -2.68 -10.79 4.27
C SER A 4 -1.47 -10.07 4.86
N LYS A 5 -0.50 -10.86 5.33
CA LYS A 5 0.76 -10.35 5.87
C LYS A 5 1.90 -10.89 5.02
N VAL A 6 2.74 -10.00 4.51
CA VAL A 6 3.88 -10.36 3.66
C VAL A 6 5.12 -9.65 4.17
N THR A 7 6.23 -10.39 4.22
CA THR A 7 7.54 -9.83 4.56
C THR A 7 8.41 -9.85 3.31
N VAL A 8 9.00 -8.70 2.96
CA VAL A 8 9.81 -8.57 1.75
C VAL A 8 11.13 -7.89 2.12
N HIS A 9 12.22 -8.33 1.49
CA HIS A 9 13.52 -7.72 1.65
C HIS A 9 13.90 -6.94 0.40
N PHE A 10 14.39 -5.70 0.60
CA PHE A 10 14.90 -4.85 -0.49
C PHE A 10 16.37 -4.52 -0.21
N PRO A 11 17.26 -4.62 -1.22
CA PRO A 11 18.68 -4.30 -1.05
C PRO A 11 18.94 -2.79 -1.13
N CYS A 12 18.20 -2.01 -0.34
CA CYS A 12 18.27 -0.56 -0.30
C CYS A 12 18.17 -0.08 1.15
N PRO A 13 18.73 1.12 1.46
CA PRO A 13 18.56 1.69 2.80
C PRO A 13 17.11 1.91 3.17
N VAL A 14 16.79 1.82 4.47
CA VAL A 14 15.44 1.96 4.97
C VAL A 14 14.82 3.33 4.59
N GLU A 15 15.61 4.39 4.60
CA GLU A 15 15.15 5.72 4.25
C GLU A 15 14.69 5.79 2.79
N GLN A 16 15.38 5.09 1.90
CA GLN A 16 15.01 5.06 0.49
C GLN A 16 13.69 4.31 0.27
N VAL A 17 13.53 3.16 0.93
CA VAL A 17 12.28 2.40 0.84
C VAL A 17 11.13 3.22 1.43
N TRP A 18 11.34 3.80 2.59
CA TRP A 18 10.35 4.66 3.24
C TRP A 18 9.91 5.80 2.33
N GLN A 19 10.88 6.54 1.79
CA GLN A 19 10.58 7.70 0.96
C GLN A 19 9.81 7.31 -0.29
N THR A 20 10.17 6.22 -0.93
CA THR A 20 9.48 5.74 -2.13
C THR A 20 8.02 5.37 -1.82
N VAL A 21 7.78 4.65 -0.73
CA VAL A 21 6.45 4.20 -0.36
C VAL A 21 5.55 5.36 0.06
N THR A 22 6.10 6.33 0.82
CA THR A 22 5.29 7.42 1.38
C THR A 22 5.22 8.66 0.50
N ASP A 23 5.96 8.70 -0.60
CA ASP A 23 5.95 9.86 -1.52
C ASP A 23 4.75 9.78 -2.45
N LEU A 24 3.69 10.46 -2.06
CA LEU A 24 2.43 10.47 -2.81
C LEU A 24 2.44 11.42 -4.00
N ALA A 25 3.50 12.23 -4.15
CA ALA A 25 3.66 13.13 -5.30
C ALA A 25 4.31 12.41 -6.50
N HIS A 26 4.99 11.31 -6.27
CA HIS A 26 5.70 10.57 -7.31
C HIS A 26 5.30 9.11 -7.29
N THR A 27 4.14 8.79 -7.89
CA THR A 27 3.53 7.45 -7.85
C THR A 27 3.50 6.78 -9.23
N ALA A 28 4.26 7.30 -10.19
CA ALA A 28 4.29 6.73 -11.54
C ALA A 28 4.83 5.29 -11.59
N TRP A 29 5.54 4.87 -10.54
CA TRP A 29 6.02 3.48 -10.44
C TRP A 29 4.88 2.48 -10.18
N ARG A 30 3.71 2.95 -9.75
CA ARG A 30 2.53 2.12 -9.51
C ARG A 30 1.80 1.89 -10.83
N SER A 31 1.72 0.65 -11.27
CA SER A 31 1.09 0.32 -12.56
C SER A 31 -0.44 0.38 -12.53
N ASP A 32 -1.04 0.35 -11.36
CA ASP A 32 -2.49 0.33 -11.19
C ASP A 32 -3.12 1.71 -11.02
N LEU A 33 -2.31 2.75 -10.81
CA LEU A 33 -2.81 4.10 -10.53
C LEU A 33 -2.74 5.02 -11.72
N ALA A 34 -3.79 5.84 -11.89
CA ALA A 34 -3.77 6.97 -12.81
C ALA A 34 -3.14 8.20 -12.14
N ARG A 35 -3.54 8.47 -10.89
CA ARG A 35 -2.98 9.59 -10.12
C ARG A 35 -3.36 9.47 -8.65
N VAL A 36 -2.70 10.29 -7.82
CA VAL A 36 -3.02 10.45 -6.41
C VAL A 36 -3.26 11.91 -6.14
N GLU A 37 -4.32 12.22 -5.40
CA GLU A 37 -4.63 13.57 -4.97
C GLU A 37 -4.45 13.66 -3.46
N VAL A 38 -3.52 14.50 -3.01
CA VAL A 38 -3.28 14.71 -1.59
C VAL A 38 -4.18 15.85 -1.11
N LEU A 39 -5.04 15.56 -0.13
CA LEU A 39 -6.00 16.55 0.39
C LEU A 39 -5.40 17.31 1.57
N ASP A 40 -4.73 16.62 2.48
CA ASP A 40 -4.03 17.20 3.63
C ASP A 40 -3.03 16.18 4.18
N GLU A 41 -2.47 16.43 5.37
CA GLU A 41 -1.44 15.57 5.96
C GLU A 41 -1.90 14.15 6.23
N ALA A 42 -3.20 13.94 6.41
CA ALA A 42 -3.75 12.64 6.80
C ALA A 42 -4.67 12.03 5.74
N HIS A 43 -5.02 12.77 4.68
CA HIS A 43 -6.02 12.31 3.72
C HIS A 43 -5.53 12.43 2.29
N PHE A 44 -5.72 11.35 1.52
CA PHE A 44 -5.43 11.37 0.08
C PHE A 44 -6.40 10.43 -0.65
N VAL A 45 -6.47 10.59 -1.95
CA VAL A 45 -7.34 9.79 -2.82
C VAL A 45 -6.49 9.19 -3.92
N GLU A 46 -6.61 7.87 -4.12
CA GLU A 46 -6.00 7.19 -5.25
C GLU A 46 -7.05 6.99 -6.34
N TYR A 47 -6.69 7.35 -7.56
CA TYR A 47 -7.53 7.12 -8.72
C TYR A 47 -6.93 5.98 -9.54
N ALA A 48 -7.66 4.87 -9.61
CA ALA A 48 -7.22 3.71 -10.38
C ALA A 48 -7.35 4.00 -11.88
N LYS A 49 -6.52 3.34 -12.68
CA LYS A 49 -6.62 3.45 -14.15
C LYS A 49 -7.98 3.03 -14.67
N ARG A 50 -8.69 2.19 -13.91
CA ARG A 50 -10.06 1.77 -14.26
C ARG A 50 -11.12 2.80 -13.90
N GLY A 51 -10.74 3.92 -13.29
CA GLY A 51 -11.63 5.06 -13.08
C GLY A 51 -12.30 5.17 -11.73
N TYR A 52 -12.12 4.22 -10.82
CA TYR A 52 -12.69 4.37 -9.47
C TYR A 52 -11.70 5.04 -8.51
N ALA A 53 -12.25 5.70 -7.50
CA ALA A 53 -11.49 6.42 -6.49
C ALA A 53 -11.57 5.70 -5.15
N THR A 54 -10.45 5.68 -4.42
CA THR A 54 -10.38 5.13 -3.07
C THR A 54 -9.87 6.22 -2.14
N ASN A 55 -10.58 6.43 -1.03
CA ASN A 55 -10.23 7.43 -0.03
C ASN A 55 -9.33 6.80 1.04
N PHE A 56 -8.25 7.48 1.38
CA PHE A 56 -7.27 7.01 2.36
C PHE A 56 -7.15 7.99 3.51
N THR A 57 -7.06 7.45 4.73
CA THR A 57 -6.82 8.23 5.94
C THR A 57 -5.59 7.65 6.66
N VAL A 58 -4.53 8.44 6.78
CA VAL A 58 -3.32 8.02 7.50
C VAL A 58 -3.63 8.01 8.99
N THR A 59 -3.41 6.86 9.62
CA THR A 59 -3.69 6.67 11.05
C THR A 59 -2.43 6.69 11.91
N ALA A 60 -1.26 6.44 11.30
CA ALA A 60 0.02 6.52 12.01
C ALA A 60 1.14 6.79 11.00
N CYS A 61 2.08 7.62 11.39
CA CYS A 61 3.25 7.94 10.57
C CYS A 61 4.45 8.21 11.48
N GLU A 62 5.37 7.25 11.53
CA GLU A 62 6.59 7.32 12.35
C GLU A 62 7.81 7.09 11.44
N PRO A 63 8.29 8.14 10.75
CA PRO A 63 9.41 7.98 9.82
C PRO A 63 10.70 7.53 10.53
N PRO A 64 11.48 6.66 9.92
CA PRO A 64 11.20 5.90 8.70
C PRO A 64 10.76 4.46 9.00
N ARG A 65 10.02 4.24 10.07
CA ARG A 65 9.77 2.95 10.69
C ARG A 65 8.38 2.39 10.50
N PHE A 66 7.34 3.23 10.59
CA PHE A 66 5.96 2.76 10.63
C PHE A 66 5.01 3.69 9.90
N TRP A 67 4.20 3.14 9.01
CA TRP A 67 3.17 3.91 8.29
C TRP A 67 1.92 3.05 8.20
N ALA A 68 0.79 3.65 8.58
CA ALA A 68 -0.49 2.95 8.57
C ALA A 68 -1.60 3.88 8.08
N PHE A 69 -2.56 3.28 7.38
CA PHE A 69 -3.73 4.03 6.90
C PHE A 69 -4.94 3.09 6.79
N THR A 70 -6.12 3.71 6.75
CA THR A 70 -7.36 3.04 6.37
C THR A 70 -7.75 3.49 4.97
N MET A 71 -8.57 2.69 4.30
CA MET A 71 -9.01 2.97 2.95
C MET A 71 -10.46 2.56 2.76
N GLU A 72 -11.16 3.29 1.90
CA GLU A 72 -12.56 3.03 1.64
C GLU A 72 -12.97 3.49 0.24
N ASN A 73 -13.79 2.67 -0.41
CA ASN A 73 -14.49 3.04 -1.64
C ASN A 73 -15.88 2.40 -1.63
N GLY A 74 -16.62 2.50 -2.73
CA GLY A 74 -17.98 1.97 -2.81
C GLY A 74 -18.09 0.46 -2.65
N ASN A 75 -17.01 -0.27 -2.87
CA ASN A 75 -17.01 -1.74 -2.85
C ASN A 75 -16.32 -2.35 -1.64
N MET A 76 -15.37 -1.64 -1.04
CA MET A 76 -14.51 -2.21 0.00
C MET A 76 -14.11 -1.19 1.04
N SER A 77 -13.79 -1.69 2.24
CA SER A 77 -13.10 -0.92 3.27
C SER A 77 -11.96 -1.77 3.81
N GLY A 78 -10.91 -1.13 4.31
CA GLY A 78 -9.77 -1.87 4.79
C GLY A 78 -8.74 -1.01 5.49
N SER A 79 -7.61 -1.64 5.80
CA SER A 79 -6.48 -1.00 6.44
C SER A 79 -5.18 -1.61 5.92
N TRP A 80 -4.12 -0.82 5.98
CA TRP A 80 -2.78 -1.25 5.63
C TRP A 80 -1.80 -0.71 6.66
N GLU A 81 -0.82 -1.53 7.03
CA GLU A 81 0.30 -1.06 7.83
C GLU A 81 1.60 -1.64 7.30
N GLY A 82 2.65 -0.83 7.35
CA GLY A 82 3.98 -1.22 6.95
C GLY A 82 4.98 -0.94 8.07
N ILE A 83 5.76 -1.96 8.41
CA ILE A 83 6.87 -1.84 9.35
C ILE A 83 8.14 -1.90 8.52
N PHE A 84 8.97 -0.85 8.61
CA PHE A 84 10.21 -0.72 7.85
C PHE A 84 11.37 -0.88 8.82
N GLU A 85 12.16 -1.96 8.64
CA GLU A 85 13.26 -2.27 9.53
C GLU A 85 14.57 -2.38 8.75
N ALA A 86 15.64 -1.81 9.29
CA ALA A 86 16.96 -2.06 8.74
C ALA A 86 17.28 -3.54 8.95
N ALA A 87 17.78 -4.20 7.89
CA ALA A 87 18.13 -5.59 7.92
C ALA A 87 19.48 -5.76 7.21
N GLU A 88 20.12 -6.91 7.41
CA GLU A 88 21.39 -7.16 6.77
C GLU A 88 21.27 -7.01 5.25
N GLY A 89 22.08 -6.11 4.69
CA GLY A 89 22.11 -5.85 3.26
C GLY A 89 20.97 -4.97 2.74
N GLY A 90 20.15 -4.38 3.63
CA GLY A 90 19.07 -3.49 3.16
C GLY A 90 17.95 -3.29 4.15
N THR A 91 16.72 -3.51 3.70
CA THR A 91 15.51 -3.22 4.45
C THR A 91 14.57 -4.43 4.42
N ARG A 92 13.97 -4.72 5.57
CA ARG A 92 12.84 -5.66 5.68
C ARG A 92 11.57 -4.84 5.80
N LEU A 93 10.62 -5.07 4.91
CA LEU A 93 9.30 -4.43 4.95
C LEU A 93 8.27 -5.49 5.29
N ILE A 94 7.54 -5.28 6.38
CA ILE A 94 6.46 -6.17 6.80
C ILE A 94 5.15 -5.45 6.54
N CYS A 95 4.40 -5.93 5.55
CA CYS A 95 3.13 -5.34 5.14
C CYS A 95 1.98 -6.19 5.65
N THR A 96 1.04 -5.57 6.34
CA THR A 96 -0.20 -6.24 6.75
C THR A 96 -1.37 -5.47 6.20
N GLU A 97 -2.23 -6.15 5.45
CA GLU A 97 -3.40 -5.53 4.83
C GLU A 97 -4.65 -6.33 5.18
N ALA A 98 -5.71 -5.63 5.57
CA ALA A 98 -7.00 -6.24 5.87
C ALA A 98 -8.05 -5.54 5.03
N VAL A 99 -8.91 -6.32 4.35
CA VAL A 99 -9.93 -5.79 3.45
C VAL A 99 -11.24 -6.52 3.67
N ALA A 100 -12.34 -5.76 3.73
CA ALA A 100 -13.70 -6.28 3.80
C ALA A 100 -14.50 -5.78 2.59
N GLY A 101 -15.16 -6.69 1.90
CA GLY A 101 -16.10 -6.33 0.84
C GLY A 101 -17.38 -5.78 1.46
N LYS A 102 -17.96 -4.72 0.86
CA LYS A 102 -19.20 -4.11 1.35
C LYS A 102 -20.45 -4.91 0.96
N HIS A 103 -20.30 -5.82 -0.02
CA HIS A 103 -21.39 -6.66 -0.50
C HIS A 103 -21.10 -8.13 -0.14
N TRP A 104 -22.09 -8.82 0.40
CA TRP A 104 -21.90 -10.20 0.86
C TRP A 104 -21.42 -11.15 -0.24
N TRP A 105 -21.85 -10.94 -1.48
CA TRP A 105 -21.48 -11.79 -2.61
C TRP A 105 -20.00 -11.63 -2.99
N MET A 106 -19.33 -10.60 -2.50
CA MET A 106 -17.91 -10.38 -2.77
C MET A 106 -16.99 -11.21 -1.87
N ARG A 107 -17.51 -11.70 -0.75
CA ARG A 107 -16.69 -12.38 0.28
C ARG A 107 -15.76 -13.46 -0.26
N PRO A 108 -16.22 -14.39 -1.13
CA PRO A 108 -15.33 -15.45 -1.61
C PRO A 108 -14.21 -14.95 -2.53
N PHE A 109 -14.34 -13.75 -3.08
CA PHE A 109 -13.36 -13.20 -4.03
C PHE A 109 -12.33 -12.28 -3.38
N VAL A 110 -12.62 -11.75 -2.17
CA VAL A 110 -11.76 -10.76 -1.51
C VAL A 110 -10.36 -11.29 -1.22
N PRO A 111 -10.17 -12.52 -0.68
CA PRO A 111 -8.82 -13.02 -0.40
C PRO A 111 -7.93 -13.09 -1.64
N GLY A 112 -8.46 -13.56 -2.77
CA GLY A 112 -7.70 -13.64 -4.01
C GLY A 112 -7.37 -12.26 -4.57
N TYR A 113 -8.33 -11.33 -4.50
CA TYR A 113 -8.13 -9.95 -4.90
C TYR A 113 -7.04 -9.28 -4.07
N LEU A 114 -7.10 -9.44 -2.74
CA LEU A 114 -6.13 -8.87 -1.82
C LEU A 114 -4.70 -9.35 -2.13
N LYS A 115 -4.53 -10.65 -2.30
CA LYS A 115 -3.21 -11.21 -2.62
C LYS A 115 -2.67 -10.71 -3.94
N ARG A 116 -3.53 -10.59 -4.94
CA ARG A 116 -3.13 -10.13 -6.27
C ARG A 116 -2.70 -8.67 -6.24
N GLN A 117 -3.46 -7.81 -5.53
CA GLN A 117 -3.13 -6.40 -5.40
C GLN A 117 -1.84 -6.20 -4.59
N GLN A 118 -1.67 -6.96 -3.54
CA GLN A 118 -0.46 -6.87 -2.72
C GLN A 118 0.78 -7.30 -3.51
N LYS A 119 0.66 -8.38 -4.29
CA LYS A 119 1.76 -8.83 -5.16
C LYS A 119 2.10 -7.78 -6.20
N LEU A 120 1.11 -7.19 -6.85
CA LEU A 120 1.32 -6.15 -7.85
C LEU A 120 2.05 -4.95 -7.25
N TYR A 121 1.60 -4.49 -6.09
CA TYR A 121 2.24 -3.38 -5.39
C TYR A 121 3.71 -3.67 -5.08
N LEU A 122 4.00 -4.84 -4.52
CA LEU A 122 5.36 -5.21 -4.14
C LEU A 122 6.25 -5.44 -5.37
N ASP A 123 5.72 -5.99 -6.45
CA ASP A 123 6.47 -6.16 -7.69
C ASP A 123 6.82 -4.78 -8.30
N ASP A 124 5.88 -3.85 -8.31
CA ASP A 124 6.11 -2.49 -8.80
C ASP A 124 7.16 -1.77 -7.93
N LEU A 125 7.06 -1.91 -6.61
CA LEU A 125 8.01 -1.31 -5.68
C LEU A 125 9.41 -1.88 -5.88
N ARG A 126 9.52 -3.18 -6.06
CA ARG A 126 10.81 -3.84 -6.28
C ARG A 126 11.48 -3.30 -7.56
N LYS A 127 10.71 -3.16 -8.63
CA LYS A 127 11.22 -2.60 -9.89
C LYS A 127 11.72 -1.18 -9.71
N LYS A 128 10.98 -0.37 -8.95
CA LYS A 128 11.35 1.03 -8.69
C LYS A 128 12.67 1.10 -7.91
N LEU A 129 12.83 0.24 -6.92
CA LEU A 129 14.00 0.27 -6.04
C LEU A 129 15.24 -0.37 -6.64
N GLN A 130 15.13 -1.08 -7.75
CA GLN A 130 16.27 -1.70 -8.44
C GLN A 130 17.05 -0.74 -9.31
N LYS A 131 16.59 0.49 -9.46
CA LYS A 131 17.24 1.48 -10.32
C LYS A 131 18.23 2.35 -9.54
#